data_d204de5443ab29170a6b09def283b99f
#
_entry.id   d204de5443ab29170a6b09def283b99f
#
_cell.length_a   1.000
_cell.length_b   1.000
_cell.length_c   1.000
_cell.angle_alpha   90.00
_cell.angle_beta   90.00
_cell.angle_gamma   90.00
#
_symmetry.space_group_name_H-M   'P 1'
#
loop_
_entity.id
_entity.type
_entity.pdbx_description
1 polymer ?
#
loop_
_entity_poly.entity_id
_entity_poly.type
_entity_poly.pdbx_seq_one_letter_code
_entity_poly.pdbx_strand_id
1 'polypeptide(L)'
;MFRSSSDYIRGFNCLAVALHRTSSSLLADSFMSNHFHICVESNDVRGLMFSYRAAYSRYFNNKYFRKGSLGERSPFIVDIVGVYHGLAALSYTFRNALHHGVAPTPFAYRHSSVNAVFRKELGKWSDEELLPHEAFYRYLPDKAEVPDTYRMNKSGLLLREYVLDIPQVEHIYRSPRNFLYYMNRISGEEWEKEQHKEAGDIFTLRNCESGVKMNDLSMMLTNEYGRGNYNIMTDIDLCELIDNHYLKKYGVRSVYNLDVKSKQEIANDLWRRFRIGRDKIERALVLSVLPKKPA
;
A
#
# COMPACT_ATOMS: atom_id res chain seq x y z
N MET A 1 0.39 8.92 -2.57
CA MET A 1 -0.22 8.87 -1.23
C MET A 1 0.83 8.62 -0.14
N PHE A 2 1.82 7.76 -0.37
CA PHE A 2 2.93 7.50 0.54
C PHE A 2 4.22 7.96 -0.11
N ARG A 3 4.83 9.03 0.41
CA ARG A 3 6.01 9.69 -0.18
C ARG A 3 7.31 9.36 0.56
N SER A 4 7.24 8.85 1.77
CA SER A 4 8.39 8.54 2.61
C SER A 4 8.13 7.31 3.47
N SER A 5 9.19 6.70 3.99
CA SER A 5 9.06 5.55 4.91
C SER A 5 8.18 5.89 6.12
N SER A 6 8.23 7.11 6.65
CA SER A 6 7.37 7.54 7.75
C SER A 6 5.89 7.63 7.37
N ASP A 7 5.55 7.83 6.10
CA ASP A 7 4.16 7.81 5.64
C ASP A 7 3.60 6.39 5.65
N TYR A 8 4.38 5.40 5.26
CA TYR A 8 3.98 3.99 5.34
C TYR A 8 3.80 3.54 6.79
N ILE A 9 4.74 3.93 7.68
CA ILE A 9 4.64 3.65 9.11
C ILE A 9 3.35 4.27 9.67
N ARG A 10 3.15 5.56 9.42
CA ARG A 10 1.95 6.25 9.92
C ARG A 10 0.68 5.71 9.29
N GLY A 11 0.72 5.35 8.01
CA GLY A 11 -0.41 4.75 7.30
C GLY A 11 -0.85 3.44 7.93
N PHE A 12 0.08 2.51 8.16
CA PHE A 12 -0.25 1.25 8.82
C PHE A 12 -0.69 1.43 10.27
N ASN A 13 -0.02 2.30 11.04
CA ASN A 13 -0.40 2.59 12.41
C ASN A 13 -1.81 3.21 12.50
N CYS A 14 -2.17 4.11 11.58
CA CYS A 14 -3.54 4.64 11.51
C CYS A 14 -4.57 3.55 11.18
N LEU A 15 -4.22 2.58 10.33
CA LEU A 15 -5.08 1.44 10.03
C LEU A 15 -5.27 0.57 11.28
N ALA A 16 -4.20 0.22 11.98
CA ALA A 16 -4.26 -0.59 13.19
C ALA A 16 -5.14 0.04 14.29
N VAL A 17 -5.03 1.36 14.48
CA VAL A 17 -5.92 2.10 15.39
C VAL A 17 -7.37 2.07 14.93
N ALA A 18 -7.62 2.24 13.64
CA ALA A 18 -8.98 2.21 13.08
C ALA A 18 -9.63 0.82 13.23
N LEU A 19 -8.86 -0.25 12.99
CA LEU A 19 -9.29 -1.64 13.20
C LEU A 19 -9.72 -1.87 14.65
N HIS A 20 -8.88 -1.46 15.60
CA HIS A 20 -9.21 -1.58 17.02
C HIS A 20 -10.49 -0.83 17.40
N ARG A 21 -10.64 0.41 16.93
CA ARG A 21 -11.83 1.24 17.20
C ARG A 21 -13.14 0.68 16.64
N THR A 22 -13.07 -0.06 15.55
CA THR A 22 -14.24 -0.65 14.90
C THR A 22 -14.41 -2.15 15.17
N SER A 23 -13.60 -2.70 16.07
CA SER A 23 -13.59 -4.13 16.41
C SER A 23 -13.49 -5.00 15.14
N SER A 24 -12.62 -4.59 14.21
CA SER A 24 -12.39 -5.26 12.93
C SER A 24 -11.09 -6.04 12.95
N SER A 25 -11.05 -7.22 12.30
CA SER A 25 -9.86 -8.06 12.15
C SER A 25 -9.18 -7.81 10.80
N LEU A 26 -7.88 -7.65 10.79
CA LEU A 26 -7.07 -7.52 9.59
C LEU A 26 -6.57 -8.90 9.16
N LEU A 27 -6.85 -9.30 7.93
CA LEU A 27 -6.40 -10.55 7.35
C LEU A 27 -5.20 -10.37 6.42
N ALA A 28 -5.16 -9.29 5.65
CA ALA A 28 -4.03 -8.94 4.78
C ALA A 28 -3.95 -7.45 4.52
N ASP A 29 -2.74 -6.94 4.31
CA ASP A 29 -2.50 -5.59 3.82
C ASP A 29 -1.35 -5.53 2.81
N SER A 30 -1.44 -4.57 1.90
CA SER A 30 -0.36 -4.15 1.02
C SER A 30 -0.49 -2.66 0.70
N PHE A 31 0.49 -1.88 1.12
CA PHE A 31 0.53 -0.44 0.91
C PHE A 31 1.47 -0.10 -0.25
N MET A 32 0.91 0.41 -1.34
CA MET A 32 1.67 0.91 -2.48
C MET A 32 1.84 2.43 -2.38
N SER A 33 2.70 3.03 -3.22
CA SER A 33 2.97 4.48 -3.16
C SER A 33 1.73 5.35 -3.40
N ASN A 34 0.77 4.88 -4.19
CA ASN A 34 -0.43 5.63 -4.61
C ASN A 34 -1.76 5.02 -4.17
N HIS A 35 -1.79 3.75 -3.75
CA HIS A 35 -2.97 3.05 -3.27
C HIS A 35 -2.60 2.00 -2.21
N PHE A 36 -3.59 1.33 -1.67
CA PHE A 36 -3.40 0.19 -0.78
C PHE A 36 -4.56 -0.80 -0.93
N HIS A 37 -4.29 -2.04 -0.63
CA HIS A 37 -5.27 -3.10 -0.50
C HIS A 37 -5.27 -3.63 0.93
N ILE A 38 -6.46 -3.89 1.46
CA ILE A 38 -6.65 -4.56 2.74
C ILE A 38 -7.76 -5.61 2.62
N CYS A 39 -7.56 -6.75 3.23
CA CYS A 39 -8.62 -7.73 3.48
C CYS A 39 -8.95 -7.68 4.98
N VAL A 40 -10.20 -7.47 5.30
CA VAL A 40 -10.67 -7.32 6.68
C VAL A 40 -11.95 -8.11 6.92
N GLU A 41 -12.13 -8.56 8.15
CA GLU A 41 -13.43 -8.97 8.65
C GLU A 41 -13.98 -7.86 9.53
N SER A 42 -15.15 -7.32 9.18
CA SER A 42 -15.70 -6.15 9.85
C SER A 42 -17.20 -6.05 9.66
N ASN A 43 -17.89 -5.67 10.73
CA ASN A 43 -19.32 -5.32 10.68
C ASN A 43 -19.54 -3.86 10.25
N ASP A 44 -18.48 -3.02 10.24
CA ASP A 44 -18.54 -1.61 9.84
C ASP A 44 -17.31 -1.19 9.03
N VAL A 45 -17.19 -1.71 7.81
CA VAL A 45 -16.09 -1.36 6.89
C VAL A 45 -16.09 0.14 6.55
N ARG A 46 -17.26 0.77 6.50
CA ARG A 46 -17.36 2.21 6.18
C ARG A 46 -16.81 3.06 7.33
N GLY A 47 -17.17 2.74 8.56
CA GLY A 47 -16.64 3.39 9.76
C GLY A 47 -15.13 3.16 9.93
N LEU A 48 -14.65 1.95 9.66
CA LEU A 48 -13.24 1.63 9.60
C LEU A 48 -12.50 2.56 8.62
N MET A 49 -12.98 2.63 7.37
CA MET A 49 -12.35 3.44 6.33
C MET A 49 -12.44 4.94 6.61
N PHE A 50 -13.54 5.40 7.20
CA PHE A 50 -13.69 6.79 7.63
C PHE A 50 -12.67 7.15 8.72
N SER A 51 -12.57 6.32 9.77
CA SER A 51 -11.61 6.51 10.88
C SER A 51 -10.15 6.53 10.38
N TYR A 52 -9.78 5.53 9.56
CA TYR A 52 -8.46 5.45 8.93
C TYR A 52 -8.13 6.71 8.12
N ARG A 53 -9.01 7.07 7.18
CA ARG A 53 -8.78 8.19 6.27
C ARG A 53 -8.72 9.53 6.99
N ALA A 54 -9.55 9.74 8.00
CA ALA A 54 -9.53 10.96 8.80
C ALA A 54 -8.18 11.13 9.51
N ALA A 55 -7.70 10.06 10.17
CA ALA A 55 -6.44 10.08 10.89
C ALA A 55 -5.23 10.28 9.95
N TYR A 56 -5.16 9.49 8.87
CA TYR A 56 -4.04 9.54 7.94
C TYR A 56 -4.02 10.84 7.12
N SER A 57 -5.18 11.33 6.65
CA SER A 57 -5.25 12.62 5.92
C SER A 57 -4.82 13.80 6.78
N ARG A 58 -5.16 13.82 8.06
CA ARG A 58 -4.71 14.86 9.00
C ARG A 58 -3.19 14.86 9.11
N TYR A 59 -2.59 13.71 9.35
CA TYR A 59 -1.13 13.57 9.38
C TYR A 59 -0.48 14.04 8.08
N PHE A 60 -0.95 13.52 6.94
CA PHE A 60 -0.37 13.83 5.63
C PHE A 60 -0.51 15.30 5.27
N ASN A 61 -1.68 15.89 5.52
CA ASN A 61 -1.91 17.32 5.27
C ASN A 61 -1.01 18.22 6.12
N ASN A 62 -0.84 17.88 7.39
CA ASN A 62 0.06 18.62 8.28
C ASN A 62 1.52 18.50 7.81
N LYS A 63 1.98 17.29 7.53
CA LYS A 63 3.36 17.02 7.11
C LYS A 63 3.72 17.72 5.80
N TYR A 64 2.80 17.70 4.84
CA TYR A 64 3.04 18.20 3.48
C TYR A 64 2.41 19.58 3.20
N PHE A 65 1.94 20.28 4.24
CA PHE A 65 1.33 21.62 4.11
C PHE A 65 0.21 21.65 3.07
N ARG A 66 -0.62 20.61 3.06
CA ARG A 66 -1.69 20.39 2.11
C ARG A 66 -3.06 20.56 2.79
N LYS A 67 -4.10 20.90 2.02
CA LYS A 67 -5.50 20.97 2.47
C LYS A 67 -6.36 20.02 1.66
N GLY A 68 -7.48 19.64 2.23
CA GLY A 68 -8.50 18.80 1.59
C GLY A 68 -8.32 17.30 1.83
N SER A 69 -9.26 16.51 1.30
CA SER A 69 -9.24 15.05 1.44
C SER A 69 -8.07 14.42 0.67
N LEU A 70 -7.59 13.30 1.19
CA LEU A 70 -6.56 12.51 0.55
C LEU A 70 -7.21 11.30 -0.15
N GLY A 71 -6.88 11.10 -1.42
CA GLY A 71 -7.44 10.02 -2.23
C GLY A 71 -8.88 10.30 -2.70
N GLU A 72 -9.53 9.28 -3.23
CA GLU A 72 -10.89 9.35 -3.74
C GLU A 72 -11.93 9.51 -2.61
N ARG A 73 -13.11 10.04 -2.95
CA ARG A 73 -14.15 10.30 -1.95
C ARG A 73 -14.64 9.03 -1.26
N SER A 74 -14.80 7.95 -2.00
CA SER A 74 -15.26 6.66 -1.47
C SER A 74 -14.22 5.57 -1.68
N PRO A 75 -13.97 4.70 -0.70
CA PRO A 75 -13.17 3.50 -0.92
C PRO A 75 -13.94 2.55 -1.85
N PHE A 76 -13.21 1.80 -2.67
CA PHE A 76 -13.77 0.66 -3.37
C PHE A 76 -13.85 -0.51 -2.39
N ILE A 77 -15.04 -1.04 -2.17
CA ILE A 77 -15.31 -2.12 -1.22
C ILE A 77 -15.91 -3.28 -2.00
N VAL A 78 -15.37 -4.48 -1.81
CA VAL A 78 -15.87 -5.72 -2.38
C VAL A 78 -16.15 -6.70 -1.25
N ASP A 79 -17.37 -7.20 -1.21
CA ASP A 79 -17.73 -8.29 -0.30
C ASP A 79 -17.16 -9.61 -0.82
N ILE A 80 -16.50 -10.35 0.07
CA ILE A 80 -15.87 -11.62 -0.24
C ILE A 80 -16.76 -12.73 0.29
N VAL A 81 -17.25 -13.58 -0.60
CA VAL A 81 -18.11 -14.71 -0.26
C VAL A 81 -17.49 -16.02 -0.77
N GLY A 82 -17.32 -16.98 0.14
CA GLY A 82 -16.78 -18.29 -0.21
C GLY A 82 -15.25 -18.40 -0.05
N VAL A 83 -14.82 -19.67 0.06
CA VAL A 83 -13.41 -19.99 0.39
C VAL A 83 -12.46 -19.60 -0.76
N TYR A 84 -12.86 -19.86 -2.00
CA TYR A 84 -12.02 -19.53 -3.17
C TYR A 84 -11.87 -18.03 -3.39
N HIS A 85 -12.95 -17.26 -3.20
CA HIS A 85 -12.89 -15.81 -3.25
C HIS A 85 -11.99 -15.27 -2.13
N GLY A 86 -12.08 -15.83 -0.92
CA GLY A 86 -11.20 -15.47 0.19
C GLY A 86 -9.72 -15.70 -0.14
N LEU A 87 -9.39 -16.91 -0.65
CA LEU A 87 -8.03 -17.23 -1.08
C LEU A 87 -7.54 -16.32 -2.21
N ALA A 88 -8.42 -15.99 -3.17
CA ALA A 88 -8.10 -15.11 -4.26
C ALA A 88 -7.78 -13.70 -3.75
N ALA A 89 -8.64 -13.13 -2.92
CA ALA A 89 -8.49 -11.79 -2.36
C ALA A 89 -7.23 -11.64 -1.49
N LEU A 90 -7.00 -12.59 -0.59
CA LEU A 90 -5.81 -12.63 0.24
C LEU A 90 -4.54 -12.73 -0.61
N SER A 91 -4.53 -13.68 -1.55
CA SER A 91 -3.36 -13.91 -2.41
C SER A 91 -3.09 -12.71 -3.33
N TYR A 92 -4.13 -12.07 -3.86
CA TYR A 92 -3.98 -10.82 -4.62
C TYR A 92 -3.37 -9.73 -3.75
N THR A 93 -3.90 -9.52 -2.55
CA THR A 93 -3.40 -8.48 -1.62
C THR A 93 -1.93 -8.71 -1.27
N PHE A 94 -1.53 -9.93 -0.91
CA PHE A 94 -0.14 -10.26 -0.60
C PHE A 94 0.80 -10.12 -1.80
N ARG A 95 0.33 -10.42 -3.00
CA ARG A 95 1.11 -10.38 -4.25
C ARG A 95 1.03 -9.03 -4.97
N ASN A 96 0.35 -8.06 -4.43
CA ASN A 96 0.11 -6.79 -5.08
C ASN A 96 1.39 -6.12 -5.60
N ALA A 97 2.45 -6.08 -4.79
CA ALA A 97 3.73 -5.50 -5.20
C ALA A 97 4.44 -6.29 -6.33
N LEU A 98 4.30 -7.61 -6.36
CA LEU A 98 4.80 -8.45 -7.45
C LEU A 98 3.97 -8.22 -8.71
N HIS A 99 2.64 -8.21 -8.59
CA HIS A 99 1.73 -7.96 -9.71
C HIS A 99 2.03 -6.62 -10.39
N HIS A 100 2.35 -5.60 -9.61
CA HIS A 100 2.75 -4.27 -10.10
C HIS A 100 4.25 -4.15 -10.45
N GLY A 101 5.01 -5.22 -10.46
CA GLY A 101 6.44 -5.20 -10.81
C GLY A 101 7.31 -4.33 -9.87
N VAL A 102 6.81 -4.02 -8.67
CA VAL A 102 7.53 -3.20 -7.67
C VAL A 102 8.53 -4.03 -6.89
N ALA A 103 8.27 -5.33 -6.76
CA ALA A 103 9.15 -6.26 -6.08
C ALA A 103 9.29 -7.56 -6.88
N PRO A 104 10.47 -8.22 -6.86
CA PRO A 104 10.70 -9.47 -7.60
C PRO A 104 9.94 -10.67 -7.02
N THR A 105 9.57 -10.62 -5.75
CA THR A 105 8.72 -11.60 -5.07
C THR A 105 7.79 -10.89 -4.09
N PRO A 106 6.65 -11.48 -3.70
CA PRO A 106 5.78 -10.90 -2.68
C PRO A 106 6.54 -10.62 -1.38
N PHE A 107 7.44 -11.52 -1.00
CA PHE A 107 8.22 -11.49 0.24
C PHE A 107 9.29 -10.39 0.28
N ALA A 108 9.71 -9.89 -0.86
CA ALA A 108 10.68 -8.79 -0.95
C ALA A 108 10.05 -7.42 -0.65
N TYR A 109 8.71 -7.33 -0.60
CA TYR A 109 8.03 -6.07 -0.37
C TYR A 109 7.72 -5.82 1.11
N ARG A 110 8.43 -4.88 1.70
CA ARG A 110 8.38 -4.58 3.14
C ARG A 110 7.06 -3.95 3.64
N HIS A 111 6.26 -3.36 2.74
CA HIS A 111 5.01 -2.67 3.08
C HIS A 111 3.77 -3.54 2.86
N SER A 112 3.94 -4.85 2.98
CA SER A 112 2.89 -5.87 2.94
C SER A 112 2.99 -6.77 4.15
N SER A 113 1.86 -7.38 4.51
CA SER A 113 1.79 -8.35 5.62
C SER A 113 2.18 -9.77 5.26
N VAL A 114 2.57 -10.04 4.01
CA VAL A 114 2.93 -11.39 3.53
C VAL A 114 3.99 -12.08 4.40
N ASN A 115 4.91 -11.33 4.99
CA ASN A 115 5.98 -11.86 5.83
C ASN A 115 5.55 -12.19 7.25
N ALA A 116 4.34 -11.83 7.66
CA ALA A 116 3.79 -12.16 8.97
C ALA A 116 3.15 -13.55 9.02
N VAL A 117 2.74 -14.09 7.86
CA VAL A 117 2.03 -15.36 7.73
C VAL A 117 3.01 -16.53 7.66
N PHE A 118 2.74 -17.61 8.40
CA PHE A 118 3.63 -18.77 8.54
C PHE A 118 5.07 -18.41 8.87
N ARG A 119 5.24 -17.35 9.66
CA ARG A 119 6.55 -16.76 9.93
C ARG A 119 7.54 -17.75 10.55
N LYS A 120 7.07 -18.59 11.47
CA LYS A 120 7.88 -19.60 12.14
C LYS A 120 8.34 -20.67 11.16
N GLU A 121 7.42 -21.23 10.41
CA GLU A 121 7.62 -22.35 9.48
C GLU A 121 8.51 -21.91 8.29
N LEU A 122 8.41 -20.64 7.89
CA LEU A 122 9.22 -20.07 6.80
C LEU A 122 10.55 -19.48 7.29
N GLY A 123 10.90 -19.64 8.57
CA GLY A 123 12.16 -19.16 9.14
C GLY A 123 12.35 -17.64 9.09
N LYS A 124 11.26 -16.88 9.09
CA LYS A 124 11.30 -15.41 9.01
C LYS A 124 11.34 -14.79 10.40
N TRP A 125 12.43 -14.98 11.08
CA TRP A 125 12.70 -14.35 12.36
C TRP A 125 13.26 -12.94 12.14
N SER A 126 12.79 -11.97 12.88
CA SER A 126 13.46 -10.68 13.02
C SER A 126 13.65 -10.40 14.50
N ASP A 127 14.88 -10.15 14.88
CA ASP A 127 15.24 -9.62 16.20
C ASP A 127 15.08 -8.09 16.19
N GLU A 128 13.88 -7.64 15.82
CA GLU A 128 13.60 -6.20 15.83
C GLU A 128 13.58 -5.69 17.26
N GLU A 129 14.38 -4.67 17.53
CA GLU A 129 14.30 -3.99 18.81
C GLU A 129 12.95 -3.29 18.96
N LEU A 130 12.27 -3.61 20.08
CA LEU A 130 10.94 -3.12 20.37
C LEU A 130 11.01 -1.80 21.18
N LEU A 131 10.05 -0.94 20.93
CA LEU A 131 9.77 0.21 21.77
C LEU A 131 8.92 -0.22 22.99
N PRO A 132 9.13 0.40 24.16
CA PRO A 132 8.21 0.25 25.26
C PRO A 132 6.85 0.88 24.91
N HIS A 133 5.76 0.31 25.46
CA HIS A 133 4.40 0.68 25.09
C HIS A 133 4.12 2.18 25.33
N GLU A 134 4.73 2.75 26.37
CA GLU A 134 4.60 4.16 26.72
C GLU A 134 5.16 5.10 25.65
N ALA A 135 6.00 4.60 24.73
CA ALA A 135 6.54 5.41 23.62
C ALA A 135 5.65 5.42 22.37
N PHE A 136 4.63 4.57 22.30
CA PHE A 136 3.80 4.41 21.11
C PHE A 136 3.06 5.69 20.71
N TYR A 137 2.68 6.55 21.66
CA TYR A 137 1.96 7.80 21.40
C TYR A 137 2.66 8.71 20.40
N ARG A 138 3.98 8.61 20.26
CA ARG A 138 4.78 9.42 19.31
C ARG A 138 4.48 9.06 17.85
N TYR A 139 4.07 7.83 17.62
CA TYR A 139 3.89 7.24 16.29
C TYR A 139 2.44 6.93 15.94
N LEU A 140 1.55 7.01 16.93
CA LEU A 140 0.12 6.80 16.76
C LEU A 140 -0.61 8.13 16.55
N PRO A 141 -1.84 8.12 15.99
CA PRO A 141 -2.73 9.29 16.01
C PRO A 141 -2.96 9.79 17.44
N ASP A 142 -3.25 11.08 17.57
CA ASP A 142 -3.53 11.69 18.88
C ASP A 142 -4.66 10.93 19.61
N LYS A 143 -4.45 10.67 20.90
CA LYS A 143 -5.39 9.95 21.77
C LYS A 143 -5.79 8.57 21.22
N ALA A 144 -4.88 7.93 20.49
CA ALA A 144 -5.10 6.58 20.01
C ALA A 144 -4.86 5.57 21.12
N GLU A 145 -5.79 4.65 21.27
CA GLU A 145 -5.66 3.46 22.09
C GLU A 145 -5.45 2.25 21.17
N VAL A 146 -4.59 1.35 21.58
CA VAL A 146 -4.30 0.07 20.91
C VAL A 146 -4.18 -1.02 21.97
N PRO A 147 -4.44 -2.29 21.61
CA PRO A 147 -4.30 -3.41 22.53
C PRO A 147 -2.89 -3.50 23.13
N ASP A 148 -2.80 -3.91 24.39
CA ASP A 148 -1.52 -4.16 25.09
C ASP A 148 -0.70 -5.27 24.44
N THR A 149 -1.33 -6.11 23.64
CA THR A 149 -0.68 -7.17 22.85
C THR A 149 0.12 -6.62 21.69
N TYR A 150 -0.17 -5.41 21.20
CA TYR A 150 0.55 -4.85 20.06
C TYR A 150 2.00 -4.57 20.42
N ARG A 151 2.86 -4.73 19.42
CA ARG A 151 4.29 -4.44 19.54
C ARG A 151 4.69 -3.47 18.44
N MET A 152 5.64 -2.60 18.75
CA MET A 152 6.15 -1.57 17.84
C MET A 152 7.68 -1.64 17.82
N ASN A 153 8.25 -1.58 16.61
CA ASN A 153 9.69 -1.55 16.46
C ASN A 153 10.27 -0.14 16.68
N LYS A 154 11.59 -0.04 16.75
CA LYS A 154 12.30 1.25 16.93
C LYS A 154 12.02 2.29 15.86
N SER A 155 11.62 1.89 14.65
CA SER A 155 11.21 2.83 13.60
C SER A 155 9.81 3.43 13.83
N GLY A 156 9.07 2.93 14.82
CA GLY A 156 7.72 3.35 15.14
C GLY A 156 6.64 2.62 14.36
N LEU A 157 6.96 1.52 13.67
CA LEU A 157 5.99 0.68 12.97
C LEU A 157 5.42 -0.35 13.94
N LEU A 158 4.09 -0.41 14.05
CA LEU A 158 3.40 -1.55 14.66
C LEU A 158 3.70 -2.82 13.86
N LEU A 159 4.09 -3.87 14.55
CA LEU A 159 4.46 -5.13 13.92
C LEU A 159 3.20 -5.86 13.45
N ARG A 160 3.20 -6.22 12.18
CA ARG A 160 2.05 -6.84 11.51
C ARG A 160 1.59 -8.14 12.15
N GLU A 161 2.53 -8.93 12.64
CA GLU A 161 2.25 -10.19 13.32
C GLU A 161 1.44 -10.05 14.63
N TYR A 162 1.33 -8.83 15.18
CA TYR A 162 0.51 -8.55 16.36
C TYR A 162 -0.80 -7.81 16.01
N VAL A 163 -0.95 -7.37 14.77
CA VAL A 163 -2.14 -6.64 14.31
C VAL A 163 -3.05 -7.53 13.48
N LEU A 164 -2.47 -8.46 12.69
CA LEU A 164 -3.22 -9.38 11.87
C LEU A 164 -3.83 -10.52 12.69
N ASP A 165 -4.95 -11.03 12.21
CA ASP A 165 -5.49 -12.32 12.64
C ASP A 165 -4.75 -13.45 11.91
N ILE A 166 -3.52 -13.70 12.35
CA ILE A 166 -2.66 -14.74 11.75
C ILE A 166 -3.30 -16.13 11.81
N PRO A 167 -3.88 -16.58 12.95
CA PRO A 167 -4.52 -17.89 13.03
C PRO A 167 -5.58 -18.09 11.95
N GLN A 168 -6.41 -17.09 11.68
CA GLN A 168 -7.45 -17.17 10.66
C GLN A 168 -6.86 -17.25 9.26
N VAL A 169 -5.85 -16.42 8.95
CA VAL A 169 -5.18 -16.46 7.65
C VAL A 169 -4.48 -17.79 7.40
N GLU A 170 -3.76 -18.30 8.39
CA GLU A 170 -3.08 -19.61 8.31
C GLU A 170 -4.08 -20.76 8.18
N HIS A 171 -5.23 -20.68 8.86
CA HIS A 171 -6.31 -21.64 8.70
C HIS A 171 -6.87 -21.66 7.27
N ILE A 172 -7.04 -20.49 6.63
CA ILE A 172 -7.51 -20.39 5.24
C ILE A 172 -6.52 -21.04 4.27
N TYR A 173 -5.22 -20.81 4.42
CA TYR A 173 -4.19 -21.43 3.59
C TYR A 173 -3.89 -22.89 3.97
N ARG A 174 -4.27 -23.33 5.17
CA ARG A 174 -4.09 -24.68 5.73
C ARG A 174 -2.64 -25.11 5.97
N SER A 175 -1.69 -24.65 5.20
CA SER A 175 -0.27 -25.02 5.36
C SER A 175 0.67 -24.00 4.72
N PRO A 176 1.93 -23.94 5.22
CA PRO A 176 2.98 -23.12 4.60
C PRO A 176 3.24 -23.47 3.13
N ARG A 177 3.13 -24.76 2.78
CA ARG A 177 3.30 -25.23 1.40
C ARG A 177 2.24 -24.66 0.47
N ASN A 178 0.97 -24.68 0.89
CA ASN A 178 -0.11 -24.07 0.12
C ASN A 178 0.06 -22.55 0.02
N PHE A 179 0.42 -21.89 1.11
CA PHE A 179 0.69 -20.48 1.10
C PHE A 179 1.79 -20.12 0.07
N LEU A 180 2.92 -20.83 0.09
CA LEU A 180 3.98 -20.64 -0.90
C LEU A 180 3.53 -20.92 -2.32
N TYR A 181 2.68 -21.94 -2.53
CA TYR A 181 2.10 -22.21 -3.83
C TYR A 181 1.32 -21.02 -4.37
N TYR A 182 0.43 -20.43 -3.55
CA TYR A 182 -0.34 -19.25 -3.95
C TYR A 182 0.54 -18.01 -4.15
N MET A 183 1.59 -17.84 -3.35
CA MET A 183 2.50 -16.71 -3.48
C MET A 183 3.37 -16.77 -4.75
N ASN A 184 3.68 -17.97 -5.23
CA ASN A 184 4.52 -18.17 -6.42
C ASN A 184 3.72 -18.48 -7.69
N ARG A 185 2.40 -18.64 -7.59
CA ARG A 185 1.55 -18.96 -8.76
C ARG A 185 1.51 -17.76 -9.71
N ILE A 186 1.66 -18.03 -11.01
CA ILE A 186 1.41 -17.04 -12.05
C ILE A 186 -0.11 -16.82 -12.13
N SER A 187 -0.55 -15.58 -11.94
CA SER A 187 -1.95 -15.20 -12.15
C SER A 187 -2.27 -15.24 -13.65
N GLY A 188 -3.25 -16.03 -14.05
CA GLY A 188 -3.66 -16.17 -15.44
C GLY A 188 -5.06 -16.79 -15.53
N GLU A 189 -5.46 -17.17 -16.75
CA GLU A 189 -6.78 -17.72 -17.07
C GLU A 189 -7.23 -18.92 -16.20
N GLU A 190 -6.28 -19.72 -15.69
CA GLU A 190 -6.60 -20.83 -14.79
C GLU A 190 -7.15 -20.35 -13.45
N TRP A 191 -6.65 -19.25 -12.95
CA TRP A 191 -7.13 -18.61 -11.72
C TRP A 191 -8.57 -18.11 -11.90
N GLU A 192 -8.86 -17.47 -13.03
CA GLU A 192 -10.21 -17.02 -13.35
C GLU A 192 -11.18 -18.20 -13.53
N LYS A 193 -10.73 -19.29 -14.18
CA LYS A 193 -11.54 -20.50 -14.35
C LYS A 193 -11.89 -21.20 -13.03
N GLU A 194 -11.01 -21.18 -12.04
CA GLU A 194 -11.31 -21.73 -10.72
C GLU A 194 -12.36 -20.91 -9.97
N GLN A 195 -12.32 -19.59 -10.12
CA GLN A 195 -13.30 -18.68 -9.50
C GLN A 195 -14.71 -18.84 -10.08
N HIS A 196 -14.84 -19.13 -11.37
CA HIS A 196 -16.13 -19.35 -12.03
C HIS A 196 -16.90 -20.60 -11.54
N LYS A 197 -16.30 -21.43 -10.70
CA LYS A 197 -16.97 -22.61 -10.13
C LYS A 197 -17.87 -22.27 -8.93
N GLU A 198 -17.76 -21.11 -8.34
CA GLU A 198 -18.62 -20.65 -7.26
C GLU A 198 -19.69 -19.70 -7.81
N ALA A 199 -20.97 -19.95 -7.51
CA ALA A 199 -22.06 -19.08 -7.89
C ALA A 199 -22.10 -17.87 -6.96
N GLY A 200 -21.82 -16.69 -7.49
CA GLY A 200 -21.87 -15.42 -6.76
C GLY A 200 -21.19 -14.29 -7.52
N ASP A 201 -21.24 -13.09 -7.00
CA ASP A 201 -20.48 -11.96 -7.54
C ASP A 201 -18.99 -12.27 -7.47
N ILE A 202 -18.41 -12.43 -8.64
CA ILE A 202 -17.08 -12.99 -8.80
C ILE A 202 -16.04 -11.95 -8.45
N PHE A 203 -15.18 -12.25 -7.47
CA PHE A 203 -13.96 -11.53 -7.24
C PHE A 203 -13.00 -11.79 -8.40
N THR A 204 -12.91 -10.88 -9.33
CA THR A 204 -11.95 -10.93 -10.43
C THR A 204 -10.84 -9.92 -10.20
N LEU A 205 -9.62 -10.20 -10.72
CA LEU A 205 -8.55 -9.21 -10.78
C LEU A 205 -9.05 -7.90 -11.39
N ARG A 206 -9.90 -7.99 -12.41
CA ARG A 206 -10.52 -6.85 -13.06
C ARG A 206 -11.40 -6.02 -12.10
N ASN A 207 -12.12 -6.67 -11.18
CA ASN A 207 -12.93 -5.98 -10.19
C ASN A 207 -12.07 -5.32 -9.11
N CYS A 208 -10.96 -5.94 -8.71
CA CYS A 208 -9.99 -5.33 -7.80
C CYS A 208 -9.30 -4.12 -8.42
N GLU A 209 -8.98 -4.20 -9.70
CA GLU A 209 -8.32 -3.14 -10.45
C GLU A 209 -9.29 -2.01 -10.84
N SER A 210 -10.60 -2.28 -10.91
CA SER A 210 -11.58 -1.28 -11.32
C SER A 210 -11.71 -0.09 -10.36
N GLY A 211 -11.34 -0.29 -9.09
CA GLY A 211 -11.28 0.78 -8.09
C GLY A 211 -10.04 1.67 -8.18
N VAL A 212 -9.02 1.24 -8.93
CA VAL A 212 -7.79 1.99 -9.17
C VAL A 212 -7.83 2.50 -10.61
N LYS A 213 -7.63 3.81 -10.81
CA LYS A 213 -7.61 4.36 -12.17
C LYS A 213 -6.55 3.62 -12.98
N MET A 214 -6.93 3.11 -14.15
CA MET A 214 -6.05 2.37 -15.06
C MET A 214 -4.71 3.08 -15.30
N ASN A 215 -4.71 4.42 -15.36
CA ASN A 215 -3.50 5.22 -15.48
C ASN A 215 -2.54 5.09 -14.28
N ASP A 216 -3.07 4.89 -13.07
CA ASP A 216 -2.23 4.72 -11.87
C ASP A 216 -1.60 3.32 -11.83
N LEU A 217 -2.28 2.30 -12.34
CA LEU A 217 -1.77 0.93 -12.44
C LEU A 217 -0.73 0.76 -13.55
N SER A 218 -1.04 1.21 -14.76
CA SER A 218 -0.13 1.09 -15.91
C SER A 218 1.20 1.80 -15.67
N MET A 219 1.20 2.84 -14.86
CA MET A 219 2.37 3.64 -14.52
C MET A 219 3.34 2.95 -13.54
N MET A 220 2.88 1.94 -12.80
CA MET A 220 3.73 1.18 -11.89
C MET A 220 4.30 -0.09 -12.54
N LEU A 221 3.62 -0.63 -13.55
CA LEU A 221 3.78 -2.01 -13.98
C LEU A 221 4.79 -2.21 -15.08
N THR A 222 4.78 -1.38 -16.08
CA THR A 222 5.53 -1.65 -17.29
C THR A 222 6.19 -0.41 -17.86
N ASN A 223 7.36 -0.59 -18.46
CA ASN A 223 7.88 0.42 -19.38
C ASN A 223 7.09 0.35 -20.69
N GLU A 224 7.35 1.30 -21.58
CA GLU A 224 6.77 1.40 -22.94
C GLU A 224 6.86 0.10 -23.78
N TYR A 225 7.66 -0.88 -23.35
CA TYR A 225 7.84 -2.19 -24.00
C TYR A 225 7.14 -3.34 -23.24
N GLY A 226 6.27 -3.06 -22.27
CA GLY A 226 5.57 -4.08 -21.50
C GLY A 226 6.45 -4.88 -20.53
N ARG A 227 7.68 -4.45 -20.28
CA ARG A 227 8.59 -5.09 -19.33
C ARG A 227 8.49 -4.45 -17.95
N GLY A 228 8.50 -5.26 -16.90
CA GLY A 228 8.49 -4.79 -15.51
C GLY A 228 9.56 -3.74 -15.25
N ASN A 229 9.17 -2.60 -14.70
CA ASN A 229 10.07 -1.47 -14.49
C ASN A 229 10.80 -1.63 -13.16
N TYR A 230 11.84 -2.45 -13.13
CA TYR A 230 12.75 -2.59 -11.99
C TYR A 230 13.73 -1.42 -11.92
N ASN A 231 13.22 -0.21 -11.87
CA ASN A 231 14.10 0.95 -11.72
C ASN A 231 14.83 0.91 -10.38
N ILE A 232 16.11 1.19 -10.42
CA ILE A 232 17.01 1.28 -9.27
C ILE A 232 16.50 2.27 -8.22
N MET A 233 15.79 3.33 -8.66
CA MET A 233 15.21 4.35 -7.78
C MET A 233 13.74 4.02 -7.46
N THR A 234 13.42 3.80 -6.20
CA THR A 234 12.03 3.58 -5.75
C THR A 234 11.21 4.87 -5.80
N ASP A 235 9.89 4.77 -5.65
CA ASP A 235 9.02 5.95 -5.55
C ASP A 235 9.36 6.80 -4.31
N ILE A 236 9.79 6.16 -3.23
CA ILE A 236 10.25 6.84 -2.01
C ILE A 236 11.53 7.61 -2.30
N ASP A 237 12.54 6.97 -2.90
CA ASP A 237 13.82 7.62 -3.21
C ASP A 237 13.62 8.84 -4.11
N LEU A 238 12.74 8.73 -5.11
CA LEU A 238 12.39 9.84 -5.99
C LEU A 238 11.69 10.98 -5.24
N CYS A 239 10.74 10.66 -4.38
CA CYS A 239 10.08 11.67 -3.56
C CYS A 239 11.06 12.34 -2.58
N GLU A 240 11.94 11.57 -1.95
CA GLU A 240 12.98 12.10 -1.06
C GLU A 240 13.99 12.97 -1.80
N LEU A 241 14.40 12.59 -3.02
CA LEU A 241 15.23 13.40 -3.88
C LEU A 241 14.56 14.74 -4.21
N ILE A 242 13.28 14.72 -4.57
CA ILE A 242 12.50 15.93 -4.84
C ILE A 242 12.45 16.81 -3.58
N ASP A 243 12.05 16.22 -2.46
CA ASP A 243 11.81 16.95 -1.22
C ASP A 243 13.12 17.52 -0.62
N ASN A 244 14.23 16.80 -0.71
CA ASN A 244 15.50 17.21 -0.13
C ASN A 244 16.34 18.13 -1.04
N HIS A 245 16.24 18.00 -2.34
CA HIS A 245 17.07 18.76 -3.28
C HIS A 245 16.29 19.87 -3.97
N TYR A 246 15.20 19.52 -4.67
CA TYR A 246 14.50 20.49 -5.51
C TYR A 246 13.66 21.48 -4.70
N LEU A 247 12.93 21.05 -3.68
CA LEU A 247 12.10 21.96 -2.87
C LEU A 247 12.95 23.05 -2.20
N LYS A 248 14.16 22.70 -1.74
CA LYS A 248 15.10 23.67 -1.18
C LYS A 248 15.51 24.72 -2.20
N LYS A 249 15.78 24.32 -3.44
CA LYS A 249 16.16 25.22 -4.54
C LYS A 249 15.06 26.23 -4.86
N TYR A 250 13.79 25.81 -4.78
CA TYR A 250 12.64 26.68 -5.05
C TYR A 250 12.10 27.38 -3.78
N GLY A 251 12.72 27.18 -2.62
CA GLY A 251 12.32 27.83 -1.37
C GLY A 251 10.94 27.45 -0.86
N VAL A 252 10.41 26.28 -1.25
CA VAL A 252 9.09 25.79 -0.85
C VAL A 252 9.19 24.59 0.08
N ARG A 253 8.17 24.41 0.91
CA ARG A 253 8.14 23.35 1.93
C ARG A 253 7.58 22.02 1.42
N SER A 254 6.89 22.04 0.28
CA SER A 254 6.20 20.86 -0.22
C SER A 254 6.00 20.94 -1.73
N VAL A 255 5.97 19.79 -2.39
CA VAL A 255 5.63 19.65 -3.81
C VAL A 255 4.23 20.22 -4.13
N TYR A 256 3.34 20.26 -3.16
CA TYR A 256 1.99 20.83 -3.32
C TYR A 256 1.99 22.37 -3.37
N ASN A 257 3.09 23.01 -2.98
CA ASN A 257 3.27 24.47 -3.02
C ASN A 257 4.02 24.93 -4.27
N LEU A 258 4.51 24.01 -5.12
CA LEU A 258 5.13 24.34 -6.40
C LEU A 258 4.06 24.71 -7.44
N ASP A 259 4.33 25.72 -8.24
CA ASP A 259 3.55 25.99 -9.45
C ASP A 259 3.82 24.97 -10.56
N VAL A 260 2.95 24.95 -11.57
CA VAL A 260 3.03 23.98 -12.67
C VAL A 260 4.32 24.12 -13.46
N LYS A 261 4.82 25.34 -13.66
CA LYS A 261 6.04 25.61 -14.42
C LYS A 261 7.26 25.03 -13.71
N SER A 262 7.40 25.29 -12.42
CA SER A 262 8.47 24.74 -11.59
C SER A 262 8.44 23.21 -11.56
N LYS A 263 7.24 22.60 -11.47
CA LYS A 263 7.10 21.15 -11.57
C LYS A 263 7.57 20.59 -12.91
N GLN A 264 7.26 21.27 -14.01
CA GLN A 264 7.71 20.87 -15.36
C GLN A 264 9.22 21.00 -15.53
N GLU A 265 9.82 22.04 -14.99
CA GLU A 265 11.28 22.21 -14.97
C GLU A 265 11.97 21.08 -14.20
N ILE A 266 11.46 20.75 -13.01
CA ILE A 266 11.95 19.61 -12.21
C ILE A 266 11.76 18.29 -12.98
N ALA A 267 10.60 18.08 -13.59
CA ALA A 267 10.33 16.88 -14.37
C ALA A 267 11.32 16.68 -15.51
N ASN A 268 11.61 17.74 -16.25
CA ASN A 268 12.58 17.71 -17.34
C ASN A 268 14.01 17.43 -16.85
N ASP A 269 14.40 18.02 -15.71
CA ASP A 269 15.73 17.81 -15.12
C ASP A 269 15.86 16.35 -14.62
N LEU A 270 14.88 15.82 -13.92
CA LEU A 270 14.83 14.44 -13.45
C LEU A 270 14.91 13.43 -14.62
N TRP A 271 14.15 13.67 -15.68
CA TRP A 271 14.20 12.83 -16.87
C TRP A 271 15.58 12.86 -17.55
N ARG A 272 16.18 14.04 -17.69
CA ARG A 272 17.48 14.20 -18.35
C ARG A 272 18.62 13.57 -17.54
N ARG A 273 18.65 13.80 -16.24
CA ARG A 273 19.76 13.35 -15.38
C ARG A 273 19.67 11.88 -14.99
N PHE A 274 18.47 11.41 -14.64
CA PHE A 274 18.29 10.11 -14.03
C PHE A 274 17.57 9.11 -14.94
N ARG A 275 17.09 9.53 -16.10
CA ARG A 275 16.35 8.69 -17.07
C ARG A 275 15.15 7.97 -16.44
N ILE A 276 14.51 8.59 -15.47
CA ILE A 276 13.33 8.08 -14.79
C ILE A 276 12.13 8.21 -15.73
N GLY A 277 11.26 7.21 -15.79
CA GLY A 277 10.03 7.24 -16.58
C GLY A 277 9.15 8.44 -16.23
N ARG A 278 8.59 9.09 -17.27
CA ARG A 278 7.75 10.30 -17.10
C ARG A 278 6.61 10.08 -16.11
N ASP A 279 5.93 8.97 -16.21
CA ASP A 279 4.79 8.62 -15.38
C ASP A 279 5.15 8.59 -13.89
N LYS A 280 6.34 8.08 -13.56
CA LYS A 280 6.85 8.05 -12.20
C LYS A 280 7.17 9.45 -11.69
N ILE A 281 7.76 10.29 -12.54
CA ILE A 281 8.07 11.69 -12.25
C ILE A 281 6.78 12.49 -12.03
N GLU A 282 5.78 12.32 -12.90
CA GLU A 282 4.50 13.02 -12.82
C GLU A 282 3.75 12.67 -11.52
N ARG A 283 3.76 11.39 -11.11
CA ARG A 283 3.20 11.00 -9.80
C ARG A 283 3.93 11.65 -8.64
N ALA A 284 5.26 11.60 -8.64
CA ALA A 284 6.06 12.15 -7.55
C ALA A 284 5.90 13.67 -7.41
N LEU A 285 5.74 14.38 -8.53
CA LEU A 285 5.50 15.82 -8.58
C LEU A 285 4.02 16.20 -8.45
N VAL A 286 3.12 15.21 -8.40
CA VAL A 286 1.67 15.47 -8.35
C VAL A 286 1.26 16.37 -9.53
N LEU A 287 1.73 16.04 -10.72
CA LEU A 287 1.25 16.63 -11.96
C LEU A 287 -0.04 15.89 -12.35
N SER A 288 -1.15 16.60 -12.47
CA SER A 288 -2.34 16.01 -13.06
C SER A 288 -2.02 15.65 -14.52
N VAL A 289 -2.23 14.39 -14.88
CA VAL A 289 -2.14 13.97 -16.27
C VAL A 289 -3.20 14.76 -17.04
N LEU A 290 -2.78 15.76 -17.80
CA LEU A 290 -3.66 16.38 -18.78
C LEU A 290 -4.08 15.26 -19.74
N PRO A 291 -5.37 15.13 -20.08
CA PRO A 291 -5.81 14.14 -21.04
C PRO A 291 -4.95 14.31 -22.29
N LYS A 292 -4.30 13.21 -22.74
CA LYS A 292 -3.62 13.21 -24.03
C LYS A 292 -4.64 13.69 -25.05
N LYS A 293 -4.36 14.79 -25.76
CA LYS A 293 -5.18 15.17 -26.91
C LYS A 293 -5.28 13.95 -27.80
N PRO A 294 -6.49 13.56 -28.23
CA PRO A 294 -6.62 12.52 -29.22
C PRO A 294 -5.79 12.95 -30.46
N ALA A 295 -5.00 12.02 -30.97
CA ALA A 295 -4.21 12.19 -32.19
C ALA A 295 -5.14 12.35 -33.39
#